data_7ffc67546f0b306ec10287b38d29730c
#
_entry.id   7ffc67546f0b306ec10287b38d29730c
#
_cell.length_a   1.000
_cell.length_b   1.000
_cell.length_c   1.000
_cell.angle_alpha   90.00
_cell.angle_beta   90.00
_cell.angle_gamma   90.00
#
_symmetry.space_group_name_H-M   'P 1'
#
loop_
_entity.id
_entity.type
_entity.pdbx_description
1 polymer ?
#
loop_
_entity_poly.entity_id
_entity_poly.type
_entity_poly.pdbx_seq_one_letter_code
_entity_poly.pdbx_strand_id
1 'polypeptide(L)'
;MFLLVGCTADGTAKGGAATTDAAVRTPAASPATGGPAPGGSGASAPTAPPGSTANPLVPPLDESKQPKTVAEARALLGRIVITEAAFGPEVVRSTPFESDPRRWPVLDEDCVWQTAGLPGDVLATSTRYFHIPAGNGRGRLRLNATVTVHHNRQESGWETARAMEEVLRCPGQKLREGEELKNLWGGSFYLGEQANGWTEDAFSESGEYVSAQDGGPYRYVWSQAQFGPVTVAIAGKGAAGFTDEAMNGLAAQATSRMMLQAKQELGKETG
;
A
#
# COMPACT_ATOMS: atom_id res chain seq x y z
N MET A 1 22.83 -42.63 -4.16
CA MET A 1 24.09 -43.35 -4.32
C MET A 1 24.92 -42.60 -5.36
N PHE A 2 26.12 -42.18 -4.88
CA PHE A 2 27.25 -41.53 -5.61
C PHE A 2 27.05 -40.11 -6.12
N LEU A 3 27.64 -39.09 -5.45
CA LEU A 3 29.06 -38.66 -5.22
C LEU A 3 29.62 -37.94 -6.49
N LEU A 4 29.86 -36.66 -6.34
CA LEU A 4 31.06 -35.89 -5.94
C LEU A 4 31.97 -35.44 -7.09
N VAL A 5 32.58 -34.28 -6.80
CA VAL A 5 33.90 -33.73 -7.18
C VAL A 5 33.82 -32.79 -8.39
N GLY A 6 34.11 -31.50 -8.33
CA GLY A 6 35.15 -30.74 -7.59
C GLY A 6 36.14 -30.20 -8.60
N CYS A 7 36.44 -28.92 -8.51
CA CYS A 7 37.79 -28.35 -8.61
C CYS A 7 37.76 -26.90 -9.14
N THR A 8 38.14 -26.04 -8.25
CA THR A 8 39.02 -24.87 -8.29
C THR A 8 39.82 -24.61 -9.57
N ALA A 9 39.88 -23.35 -9.99
CA ALA A 9 41.09 -22.73 -10.51
C ALA A 9 41.12 -21.23 -10.26
N ASP A 10 42.13 -20.79 -9.56
CA ASP A 10 42.64 -19.45 -9.36
C ASP A 10 42.90 -18.71 -10.68
N GLY A 11 42.72 -17.40 -10.65
CA GLY A 11 43.15 -16.50 -11.72
C GLY A 11 43.30 -15.07 -11.22
N THR A 12 44.37 -14.82 -10.51
CA THR A 12 44.90 -13.48 -10.21
C THR A 12 45.25 -12.72 -11.46
N ALA A 13 44.75 -11.50 -11.62
CA ALA A 13 45.36 -10.47 -12.46
C ALA A 13 45.25 -9.10 -11.82
N LYS A 14 46.42 -8.56 -11.64
CA LYS A 14 46.87 -7.28 -11.08
C LYS A 14 46.59 -6.13 -12.07
N GLY A 15 46.33 -4.95 -11.51
CA GLY A 15 46.89 -3.73 -12.09
C GLY A 15 45.93 -2.61 -12.39
N GLY A 16 46.16 -1.45 -11.79
CA GLY A 16 45.94 -0.16 -12.39
C GLY A 16 45.13 0.85 -11.56
N ALA A 17 45.79 1.51 -10.61
CA ALA A 17 45.34 2.74 -9.99
C ALA A 17 45.34 3.89 -11.02
N ALA A 18 44.28 4.67 -11.09
CA ALA A 18 44.30 6.02 -11.61
C ALA A 18 43.44 6.91 -10.71
N THR A 19 44.11 7.66 -9.88
CA THR A 19 43.59 8.80 -9.11
C THR A 19 43.33 9.95 -10.07
N THR A 20 42.13 10.51 -10.08
CA THR A 20 41.90 11.86 -10.55
C THR A 20 41.13 12.63 -9.48
N ASP A 21 41.88 13.52 -8.85
CA ASP A 21 41.40 14.65 -8.02
C ASP A 21 40.44 15.52 -8.84
N ALA A 22 39.24 15.73 -8.35
CA ALA A 22 38.36 16.78 -8.80
C ALA A 22 37.99 17.67 -7.61
N ALA A 23 38.59 18.85 -7.61
CA ALA A 23 38.47 19.90 -6.60
C ALA A 23 37.01 20.33 -6.40
N VAL A 24 36.57 20.28 -5.16
CA VAL A 24 35.36 20.89 -4.63
C VAL A 24 35.53 22.42 -4.66
N ARG A 25 34.76 23.12 -5.45
CA ARG A 25 34.62 24.58 -5.40
C ARG A 25 33.42 24.94 -4.51
N THR A 26 33.68 25.51 -3.38
CA THR A 26 32.72 26.18 -2.50
C THR A 26 32.35 27.54 -3.09
N PRO A 27 31.06 27.92 -3.21
CA PRO A 27 30.71 29.31 -3.50
C PRO A 27 30.75 30.15 -2.24
N ALA A 28 31.42 31.29 -2.33
CA ALA A 28 31.56 32.28 -1.28
C ALA A 28 30.20 32.98 -1.03
N ALA A 29 29.89 33.18 0.26
CA ALA A 29 28.79 34.02 0.72
C ALA A 29 29.10 35.51 0.54
N SER A 30 28.19 36.24 -0.09
CA SER A 30 28.21 37.73 -0.11
C SER A 30 27.42 38.25 1.08
N PRO A 31 27.87 39.35 1.72
CA PRO A 31 27.19 39.95 2.86
C PRO A 31 25.97 40.78 2.42
N ALA A 32 24.83 40.54 3.06
CA ALA A 32 23.62 41.33 2.90
C ALA A 32 23.71 42.61 3.75
N THR A 33 23.61 43.74 3.09
CA THR A 33 23.44 45.08 3.68
C THR A 33 22.04 45.26 4.24
N GLY A 34 21.94 45.65 5.48
CA GLY A 34 20.69 45.94 6.17
C GLY A 34 20.00 47.20 5.63
N GLY A 35 18.69 47.06 5.38
CA GLY A 35 17.75 48.16 5.17
C GLY A 35 16.66 48.15 6.24
N PRO A 36 16.11 49.33 6.64
CA PRO A 36 15.21 49.43 7.77
C PRO A 36 13.81 48.83 7.48
N ALA A 37 13.23 48.19 8.50
CA ALA A 37 11.91 47.59 8.48
C ALA A 37 10.79 48.68 8.36
N PRO A 38 9.79 48.51 7.50
CA PRO A 38 8.52 49.22 7.59
C PRO A 38 7.56 48.52 8.57
N GLY A 39 6.88 49.38 9.32
CA GLY A 39 6.00 49.04 10.43
C GLY A 39 4.89 48.05 10.12
N GLY A 40 4.53 47.33 11.17
CA GLY A 40 3.53 46.26 11.16
C GLY A 40 2.13 46.75 10.78
N SER A 41 1.56 46.09 9.77
CA SER A 41 0.13 46.00 9.58
C SER A 41 -0.32 44.62 10.10
N GLY A 42 -1.28 44.64 11.02
CA GLY A 42 -1.82 43.45 11.64
C GLY A 42 -2.28 42.41 10.61
N ALA A 43 -1.61 41.28 10.59
CA ALA A 43 -2.06 40.13 9.85
C ALA A 43 -3.33 39.62 10.53
N SER A 44 -4.48 39.84 9.90
CA SER A 44 -5.72 39.14 10.23
C SER A 44 -5.47 37.64 10.12
N ALA A 45 -5.81 36.90 11.16
CA ALA A 45 -5.74 35.46 11.15
C ALA A 45 -6.50 34.92 9.92
N PRO A 46 -5.98 33.91 9.22
CA PRO A 46 -6.68 33.33 8.09
C PRO A 46 -8.04 32.80 8.58
N THR A 47 -9.11 33.39 8.01
CA THR A 47 -10.47 32.90 8.20
C THR A 47 -10.48 31.47 7.66
N ALA A 48 -10.87 30.50 8.51
CA ALA A 48 -11.06 29.12 8.10
C ALA A 48 -11.95 29.09 6.83
N PRO A 49 -11.65 28.25 5.83
CA PRO A 49 -12.48 28.15 4.65
C PRO A 49 -13.91 27.79 5.05
N PRO A 50 -14.93 28.35 4.33
CA PRO A 50 -16.34 28.07 4.58
C PRO A 50 -16.54 26.56 4.61
N GLY A 51 -17.23 26.07 5.64
CA GLY A 51 -17.35 24.68 6.01
C GLY A 51 -17.45 23.72 4.83
N SER A 52 -16.59 22.74 4.81
CA SER A 52 -16.63 21.62 3.89
C SER A 52 -18.04 21.01 3.96
N THR A 53 -18.81 21.13 2.88
CA THR A 53 -20.09 20.44 2.76
C THR A 53 -19.83 18.96 2.92
N ALA A 54 -20.43 18.34 3.93
CA ALA A 54 -20.27 16.91 4.21
C ALA A 54 -20.48 16.12 2.91
N ASN A 55 -19.50 15.30 2.53
CA ASN A 55 -19.60 14.46 1.35
C ASN A 55 -20.69 13.39 1.60
N PRO A 56 -21.80 13.37 0.84
CA PRO A 56 -22.90 12.44 1.09
C PRO A 56 -22.50 10.96 0.95
N LEU A 57 -21.38 10.67 0.27
CA LEU A 57 -20.87 9.30 0.10
C LEU A 57 -20.00 8.82 1.29
N VAL A 58 -19.62 9.74 2.18
CA VAL A 58 -18.85 9.42 3.38
C VAL A 58 -19.67 9.81 4.60
N PRO A 59 -20.31 8.87 5.28
CA PRO A 59 -21.09 9.17 6.48
C PRO A 59 -20.17 9.73 7.57
N PRO A 60 -20.68 10.58 8.47
CA PRO A 60 -19.92 10.98 9.66
C PRO A 60 -19.52 9.75 10.47
N LEU A 61 -18.28 9.74 10.97
CA LEU A 61 -17.80 8.68 11.86
C LEU A 61 -18.53 8.74 13.20
N ASP A 62 -18.95 7.58 13.69
CA ASP A 62 -19.45 7.42 15.05
C ASP A 62 -18.30 7.00 15.97
N GLU A 63 -17.75 7.95 16.70
CA GLU A 63 -16.63 7.70 17.59
C GLU A 63 -16.94 6.69 18.71
N SER A 64 -18.22 6.51 19.06
CA SER A 64 -18.63 5.53 20.06
C SER A 64 -18.49 4.08 19.58
N LYS A 65 -18.50 3.87 18.26
CA LYS A 65 -18.34 2.56 17.60
C LYS A 65 -16.87 2.20 17.32
N GLN A 66 -15.93 3.13 17.56
CA GLN A 66 -14.51 2.87 17.33
C GLN A 66 -13.97 1.84 18.34
N PRO A 67 -13.27 0.80 17.87
CA PRO A 67 -12.65 -0.19 18.75
C PRO A 67 -11.55 0.46 19.59
N LYS A 68 -11.53 0.15 20.89
CA LYS A 68 -10.54 0.64 21.85
C LYS A 68 -9.58 -0.44 22.32
N THR A 69 -9.90 -1.69 22.03
CA THR A 69 -9.12 -2.85 22.44
C THR A 69 -8.81 -3.75 21.23
N VAL A 70 -7.76 -4.55 21.36
CA VAL A 70 -7.40 -5.57 20.36
C VAL A 70 -8.56 -6.56 20.12
N ALA A 71 -9.33 -6.90 21.15
CA ALA A 71 -10.46 -7.82 21.03
C ALA A 71 -11.58 -7.22 20.18
N GLU A 72 -11.94 -5.95 20.43
CA GLU A 72 -12.94 -5.22 19.64
C GLU A 72 -12.47 -5.02 18.20
N ALA A 73 -11.19 -4.67 18.01
CA ALA A 73 -10.59 -4.52 16.68
C ALA A 73 -10.65 -5.84 15.87
N ARG A 74 -10.32 -6.97 16.50
CA ARG A 74 -10.42 -8.30 15.83
C ARG A 74 -11.88 -8.66 15.50
N ALA A 75 -12.83 -8.33 16.35
CA ALA A 75 -14.24 -8.54 16.06
C ALA A 75 -14.70 -7.69 14.88
N LEU A 76 -14.25 -6.43 14.78
CA LEU A 76 -14.52 -5.55 13.65
C LEU A 76 -13.89 -6.07 12.35
N LEU A 77 -12.61 -6.50 12.39
CA LEU A 77 -11.94 -7.13 11.24
C LEU A 77 -12.76 -8.28 10.65
N GLY A 78 -13.28 -9.16 11.52
CA GLY A 78 -14.07 -10.32 11.11
C GLY A 78 -15.37 -9.95 10.37
N ARG A 79 -15.89 -8.75 10.57
CA ARG A 79 -17.09 -8.24 9.89
C ARG A 79 -16.77 -7.51 8.58
N ILE A 80 -15.57 -6.94 8.46
CA ILE A 80 -15.16 -6.14 7.29
C ILE A 80 -14.45 -7.00 6.24
N VAL A 81 -13.57 -7.91 6.66
CA VAL A 81 -12.73 -8.69 5.73
C VAL A 81 -13.57 -9.64 4.88
N ILE A 82 -13.36 -9.54 3.57
CA ILE A 82 -14.14 -10.32 2.58
C ILE A 82 -13.71 -11.78 2.47
N THR A 83 -14.60 -12.57 1.88
CA THR A 83 -14.35 -13.95 1.46
C THR A 83 -14.20 -14.04 -0.06
N GLU A 84 -13.89 -15.23 -0.57
CA GLU A 84 -13.77 -15.52 -2.01
C GLU A 84 -15.01 -15.10 -2.81
N ALA A 85 -16.20 -15.24 -2.22
CA ALA A 85 -17.46 -14.85 -2.87
C ALA A 85 -17.54 -13.37 -3.26
N ALA A 86 -16.72 -12.50 -2.62
CA ALA A 86 -16.66 -11.09 -2.95
C ALA A 86 -15.99 -10.81 -4.30
N PHE A 87 -15.12 -11.69 -4.76
CA PHE A 87 -14.43 -11.57 -6.04
C PHE A 87 -15.15 -12.24 -7.21
N GLY A 88 -16.02 -13.20 -6.93
CA GLY A 88 -16.73 -13.98 -7.95
C GLY A 88 -16.41 -15.48 -7.92
N PRO A 89 -17.06 -16.28 -8.80
CA PRO A 89 -17.08 -17.74 -8.68
C PRO A 89 -15.75 -18.42 -9.05
N GLU A 90 -14.86 -17.76 -9.78
CA GLU A 90 -13.57 -18.34 -10.16
C GLU A 90 -12.50 -18.23 -9.07
N VAL A 91 -12.74 -17.38 -8.04
CA VAL A 91 -11.77 -17.13 -6.97
C VAL A 91 -11.92 -18.14 -5.85
N VAL A 92 -10.80 -18.72 -5.46
CA VAL A 92 -10.72 -19.72 -4.38
C VAL A 92 -9.71 -19.26 -3.31
N ARG A 93 -9.82 -19.84 -2.12
CA ARG A 93 -8.89 -19.58 -1.01
C ARG A 93 -7.51 -20.15 -1.33
N SER A 94 -6.47 -19.40 -0.94
CA SER A 94 -5.10 -19.90 -0.98
C SER A 94 -4.75 -20.68 0.30
N THR A 95 -3.62 -21.35 0.28
CA THR A 95 -3.04 -21.99 1.46
C THR A 95 -1.63 -21.40 1.69
N PRO A 96 -1.36 -20.74 2.84
CA PRO A 96 -2.32 -20.43 3.91
C PRO A 96 -3.43 -19.48 3.45
N PHE A 97 -4.59 -19.50 4.15
CA PHE A 97 -5.71 -18.60 3.82
C PHE A 97 -5.55 -17.22 4.47
N GLU A 98 -5.03 -17.15 5.69
CA GLU A 98 -4.84 -15.91 6.43
C GLU A 98 -3.38 -15.74 6.87
N SER A 99 -2.94 -14.49 6.99
CA SER A 99 -1.64 -14.13 7.55
C SER A 99 -1.58 -14.36 9.06
N ASP A 100 -0.36 -14.46 9.62
CA ASP A 100 -0.18 -14.37 11.07
C ASP A 100 -0.52 -12.93 11.52
N PRO A 101 -1.53 -12.72 12.39
CA PRO A 101 -1.98 -11.39 12.82
C PRO A 101 -0.95 -10.63 13.68
N ARG A 102 0.16 -11.26 14.04
CA ARG A 102 1.27 -10.64 14.79
C ARG A 102 2.36 -10.12 13.86
N ARG A 103 2.24 -10.32 12.57
CA ARG A 103 3.23 -9.98 11.55
C ARG A 103 2.76 -8.82 10.70
N TRP A 104 3.71 -7.95 10.38
CA TRP A 104 3.51 -6.78 9.55
C TRP A 104 4.52 -6.74 8.41
N PRO A 105 4.10 -6.52 7.17
CA PRO A 105 5.02 -6.32 6.06
C PRO A 105 5.69 -4.94 6.17
N VAL A 106 6.99 -4.88 5.92
CA VAL A 106 7.79 -3.66 5.94
C VAL A 106 8.71 -3.66 4.73
N LEU A 107 8.75 -2.55 4.00
CA LEU A 107 9.68 -2.34 2.91
C LEU A 107 10.96 -1.68 3.46
N ASP A 108 12.09 -2.39 3.38
CA ASP A 108 13.38 -1.89 3.87
C ASP A 108 14.01 -0.82 2.95
N GLU A 109 15.18 -0.33 3.31
CA GLU A 109 15.91 0.70 2.57
C GLU A 109 16.41 0.21 1.20
N ASP A 110 16.61 -1.09 1.06
CA ASP A 110 17.03 -1.75 -0.18
C ASP A 110 15.84 -2.13 -1.08
N CYS A 111 14.64 -1.65 -0.75
CA CYS A 111 13.40 -1.98 -1.47
C CYS A 111 13.05 -3.47 -1.46
N VAL A 112 13.38 -4.17 -0.38
CA VAL A 112 13.04 -5.58 -0.16
C VAL A 112 11.97 -5.69 0.91
N TRP A 113 10.90 -6.43 0.62
CA TRP A 113 9.85 -6.70 1.59
C TRP A 113 10.33 -7.66 2.68
N GLN A 114 10.21 -7.21 3.91
CA GLN A 114 10.53 -7.94 5.13
C GLN A 114 9.28 -8.18 5.96
N THR A 115 9.42 -8.95 7.02
CA THR A 115 8.34 -9.18 7.98
C THR A 115 8.80 -8.75 9.37
N ALA A 116 8.09 -7.81 9.96
CA ALA A 116 8.33 -7.31 11.32
C ALA A 116 7.21 -7.72 12.28
N GLY A 117 7.29 -7.28 13.53
CA GLY A 117 6.19 -7.31 14.48
C GLY A 117 5.14 -6.25 14.14
N LEU A 118 3.94 -6.40 14.71
CA LEU A 118 2.86 -5.43 14.53
C LEU A 118 3.28 -4.05 15.06
N PRO A 119 3.10 -2.95 14.29
CA PRO A 119 3.39 -1.60 14.75
C PRO A 119 2.54 -1.19 15.95
N GLY A 120 3.06 -0.26 16.77
CA GLY A 120 2.37 0.19 17.97
C GLY A 120 1.12 1.03 17.71
N ASP A 121 0.96 1.56 16.50
CA ASP A 121 -0.21 2.31 16.03
C ASP A 121 -1.33 1.41 15.48
N VAL A 122 -1.11 0.09 15.40
CA VAL A 122 -2.06 -0.89 14.90
C VAL A 122 -2.65 -1.72 16.04
N LEU A 123 -3.97 -1.71 16.19
CA LEU A 123 -4.69 -2.59 17.12
C LEU A 123 -4.80 -4.01 16.61
N ALA A 124 -5.12 -4.18 15.32
CA ALA A 124 -5.25 -5.49 14.71
C ALA A 124 -5.17 -5.40 13.18
N THR A 125 -4.70 -6.45 12.54
CA THR A 125 -4.69 -6.61 11.08
C THR A 125 -5.04 -8.04 10.70
N SER A 126 -5.61 -8.22 9.50
CA SER A 126 -5.81 -9.52 8.87
C SER A 126 -5.67 -9.39 7.37
N THR A 127 -4.87 -10.28 6.78
CA THR A 127 -4.76 -10.44 5.33
C THR A 127 -5.26 -11.82 4.95
N ARG A 128 -6.22 -11.88 4.03
CA ARG A 128 -6.71 -13.12 3.42
C ARG A 128 -6.14 -13.27 2.01
N TYR A 129 -5.74 -14.49 1.68
CA TYR A 129 -5.13 -14.82 0.40
C TYR A 129 -6.05 -15.63 -0.47
N PHE A 130 -6.15 -15.24 -1.73
CA PHE A 130 -6.99 -15.87 -2.73
C PHE A 130 -6.23 -16.05 -4.05
N HIS A 131 -6.77 -16.88 -4.91
CA HIS A 131 -6.26 -17.01 -6.27
C HIS A 131 -7.37 -17.48 -7.24
N ILE A 132 -7.16 -17.18 -8.52
CA ILE A 132 -7.84 -17.88 -9.60
C ILE A 132 -6.89 -18.96 -10.08
N PRO A 133 -7.30 -20.24 -10.08
CA PRO A 133 -6.44 -21.34 -10.53
C PRO A 133 -6.02 -21.18 -11.99
N ALA A 134 -4.82 -21.66 -12.32
CA ALA A 134 -4.40 -21.77 -13.70
C ALA A 134 -5.31 -22.79 -14.45
N GLY A 135 -5.63 -22.47 -15.68
CA GLY A 135 -6.49 -23.31 -16.54
C GLY A 135 -7.03 -22.55 -17.73
N ASN A 136 -7.55 -23.23 -18.73
CA ASN A 136 -8.14 -22.63 -19.93
C ASN A 136 -7.20 -21.63 -20.64
N GLY A 137 -5.90 -21.92 -20.67
CA GLY A 137 -4.89 -21.03 -21.28
C GLY A 137 -4.49 -19.83 -20.41
N ARG A 138 -5.01 -19.72 -19.16
CA ARG A 138 -4.65 -18.68 -18.22
C ARG A 138 -3.69 -19.19 -17.14
N GLY A 139 -2.79 -18.30 -16.69
CA GLY A 139 -1.93 -18.52 -15.53
C GLY A 139 -2.68 -18.38 -14.21
N ARG A 140 -2.00 -18.62 -13.09
CA ARG A 140 -2.56 -18.41 -11.74
C ARG A 140 -2.51 -16.95 -11.35
N LEU A 141 -3.66 -16.30 -11.25
CA LEU A 141 -3.78 -14.94 -10.70
C LEU A 141 -3.85 -15.00 -9.17
N ARG A 142 -3.10 -14.13 -8.48
CA ARG A 142 -3.07 -14.06 -7.01
C ARG A 142 -3.68 -12.76 -6.51
N LEU A 143 -4.49 -12.87 -5.45
CA LEU A 143 -5.15 -11.74 -4.80
C LEU A 143 -4.93 -11.82 -3.30
N ASN A 144 -4.85 -10.68 -2.64
CA ASN A 144 -5.03 -10.61 -1.19
C ASN A 144 -5.95 -9.45 -0.81
N ALA A 145 -6.61 -9.61 0.33
CA ALA A 145 -7.45 -8.59 0.93
C ALA A 145 -6.99 -8.36 2.37
N THR A 146 -6.61 -7.13 2.67
CA THR A 146 -6.13 -6.72 3.99
C THR A 146 -7.10 -5.74 4.62
N VAL A 147 -7.35 -5.90 5.90
CA VAL A 147 -8.03 -4.92 6.75
C VAL A 147 -7.14 -4.64 7.94
N THR A 148 -6.89 -3.37 8.22
CA THR A 148 -6.15 -2.93 9.41
C THR A 148 -7.01 -2.00 10.23
N VAL A 149 -6.96 -2.16 11.55
CA VAL A 149 -7.62 -1.29 12.52
C VAL A 149 -6.55 -0.62 13.36
N HIS A 150 -6.52 0.70 13.33
CA HIS A 150 -5.62 1.55 14.10
C HIS A 150 -6.29 2.05 15.37
N HIS A 151 -5.52 2.72 16.26
CA HIS A 151 -6.09 3.33 17.46
C HIS A 151 -6.99 4.53 17.14
N ASN A 152 -6.73 5.21 16.03
CA ASN A 152 -7.49 6.40 15.62
C ASN A 152 -7.36 6.68 14.12
N ARG A 153 -8.15 7.65 13.65
CA ARG A 153 -8.19 8.10 12.26
C ARG A 153 -6.85 8.66 11.75
N GLN A 154 -6.09 9.32 12.60
CA GLN A 154 -4.80 9.90 12.18
C GLN A 154 -3.77 8.80 11.87
N GLU A 155 -3.72 7.76 12.70
CA GLU A 155 -2.79 6.64 12.50
C GLU A 155 -3.13 5.83 11.23
N SER A 156 -4.42 5.65 10.92
CA SER A 156 -4.83 5.03 9.66
C SER A 156 -4.48 5.90 8.44
N GLY A 157 -4.56 7.23 8.56
CA GLY A 157 -4.08 8.15 7.53
C GLY A 157 -2.57 8.07 7.31
N TRP A 158 -1.80 7.86 8.37
CA TRP A 158 -0.34 7.64 8.26
C TRP A 158 0.00 6.34 7.55
N GLU A 159 -0.81 5.28 7.64
CA GLU A 159 -0.61 4.07 6.83
C GLU A 159 -0.72 4.39 5.33
N THR A 160 -1.72 5.17 4.93
CA THR A 160 -1.87 5.60 3.53
C THR A 160 -0.70 6.47 3.07
N ALA A 161 -0.24 7.41 3.91
CA ALA A 161 0.92 8.24 3.60
C ALA A 161 2.21 7.40 3.44
N ARG A 162 2.43 6.42 4.31
CA ARG A 162 3.57 5.47 4.18
C ARG A 162 3.53 4.69 2.87
N ALA A 163 2.36 4.20 2.45
CA ALA A 163 2.23 3.50 1.17
C ALA A 163 2.60 4.40 -0.02
N MET A 164 2.25 5.69 0.02
CA MET A 164 2.67 6.67 -0.99
C MET A 164 4.20 6.90 -0.99
N GLU A 165 4.80 7.06 0.20
CA GLU A 165 6.24 7.22 0.34
C GLU A 165 7.01 5.99 -0.16
N GLU A 166 6.53 4.80 0.11
CA GLU A 166 7.13 3.54 -0.32
C GLU A 166 7.20 3.43 -1.84
N VAL A 167 6.14 3.75 -2.57
CA VAL A 167 6.15 3.69 -4.05
C VAL A 167 7.03 4.77 -4.66
N LEU A 168 7.10 5.96 -4.03
CA LEU A 168 7.96 7.04 -4.50
C LEU A 168 9.45 6.72 -4.28
N ARG A 169 9.79 6.13 -3.15
CA ARG A 169 11.15 5.72 -2.80
C ARG A 169 11.60 4.48 -3.56
N CYS A 170 10.69 3.52 -3.74
CA CYS A 170 10.96 2.19 -4.28
C CYS A 170 10.04 1.86 -5.48
N PRO A 171 10.27 2.45 -6.67
CA PRO A 171 9.49 2.12 -7.87
C PRO A 171 9.76 0.70 -8.40
N GLY A 172 10.76 0.02 -7.85
CA GLY A 172 11.02 -1.40 -8.00
C GLY A 172 11.17 -2.04 -6.65
N GLN A 173 10.51 -3.17 -6.41
CA GLN A 173 10.48 -3.83 -5.10
C GLN A 173 10.72 -5.33 -5.24
N LYS A 174 11.55 -5.89 -4.37
CA LYS A 174 11.74 -7.34 -4.26
C LYS A 174 10.77 -7.89 -3.21
N LEU A 175 9.83 -8.72 -3.66
CA LEU A 175 8.85 -9.34 -2.76
C LEU A 175 9.45 -10.52 -1.99
N ARG A 176 10.25 -11.33 -2.68
CA ARG A 176 11.02 -12.48 -2.20
C ARG A 176 11.94 -12.96 -3.31
N GLU A 177 12.71 -14.00 -3.04
CA GLU A 177 13.56 -14.59 -4.07
C GLU A 177 12.73 -15.04 -5.29
N GLY A 178 13.10 -14.54 -6.46
CA GLY A 178 12.41 -14.84 -7.71
C GLY A 178 11.06 -14.14 -7.92
N GLU A 179 10.65 -13.18 -7.07
CA GLU A 179 9.45 -12.36 -7.27
C GLU A 179 9.73 -10.88 -7.05
N GLU A 180 9.39 -10.06 -8.04
CA GLU A 180 9.64 -8.62 -8.06
C GLU A 180 8.43 -7.84 -8.57
N LEU A 181 8.30 -6.61 -8.08
CA LEU A 181 7.47 -5.56 -8.68
C LEU A 181 8.38 -4.55 -9.38
N LYS A 182 7.94 -4.08 -10.55
CA LYS A 182 8.70 -3.12 -11.37
C LYS A 182 7.80 -2.01 -11.87
N ASN A 183 8.42 -0.87 -12.21
CA ASN A 183 7.72 0.25 -12.81
C ASN A 183 6.49 0.66 -12.00
N LEU A 184 6.61 0.63 -10.65
CA LEU A 184 5.54 1.03 -9.77
C LEU A 184 5.29 2.53 -9.88
N TRP A 185 4.03 2.87 -9.93
CA TRP A 185 3.55 4.24 -9.85
C TRP A 185 2.22 4.25 -9.09
N GLY A 186 1.96 5.34 -8.38
CA GLY A 186 0.76 5.44 -7.59
C GLY A 186 0.29 6.88 -7.44
N GLY A 187 -0.94 7.05 -6.97
CA GLY A 187 -1.52 8.34 -6.67
C GLY A 187 -2.93 8.25 -6.09
N SER A 188 -3.29 9.27 -5.33
CA SER A 188 -4.63 9.45 -4.80
C SER A 188 -5.61 9.98 -5.86
N PHE A 189 -5.10 10.55 -6.96
CA PHE A 189 -5.88 11.30 -7.94
C PHE A 189 -6.12 10.55 -9.25
N TYR A 190 -5.86 9.25 -9.27
CA TYR A 190 -5.95 8.47 -10.51
C TYR A 190 -7.33 8.56 -11.20
N LEU A 191 -8.40 8.68 -10.42
CA LEU A 191 -9.76 8.82 -10.94
C LEU A 191 -10.32 10.25 -10.78
N GLY A 192 -9.51 11.20 -10.34
CA GLY A 192 -9.91 12.56 -10.03
C GLY A 192 -10.55 12.71 -8.64
N GLU A 193 -10.64 13.94 -8.17
CA GLU A 193 -11.09 14.25 -6.82
C GLU A 193 -12.52 13.73 -6.53
N GLN A 194 -13.42 13.79 -7.51
CA GLN A 194 -14.80 13.29 -7.37
C GLN A 194 -14.86 11.76 -7.21
N ALA A 195 -13.96 11.04 -7.86
CA ALA A 195 -13.92 9.58 -7.75
C ALA A 195 -13.32 9.10 -6.42
N ASN A 196 -12.47 9.91 -5.78
CA ASN A 196 -11.95 9.65 -4.44
C ASN A 196 -12.91 10.10 -3.33
N GLY A 197 -13.97 10.84 -3.65
CA GLY A 197 -14.96 11.33 -2.68
C GLY A 197 -15.85 10.25 -2.04
N TRP A 198 -15.62 8.98 -2.34
CA TRP A 198 -16.34 7.85 -1.75
C TRP A 198 -15.75 7.36 -0.42
N THR A 199 -14.61 7.88 0.01
CA THR A 199 -13.92 7.52 1.25
C THR A 199 -13.19 8.74 1.82
N GLU A 200 -12.61 8.65 3.00
CA GLU A 200 -11.86 9.75 3.62
C GLU A 200 -10.52 9.97 2.93
N ASP A 201 -9.84 8.88 2.60
CA ASP A 201 -8.60 8.86 1.82
C ASP A 201 -8.54 7.57 1.01
N ALA A 202 -7.86 7.62 -0.15
CA ALA A 202 -7.64 6.48 -1.01
C ALA A 202 -6.33 6.63 -1.78
N PHE A 203 -5.68 5.49 -1.98
CA PHE A 203 -4.45 5.38 -2.75
C PHE A 203 -4.52 4.17 -3.68
N SER A 204 -4.05 4.34 -4.90
CA SER A 204 -3.94 3.26 -5.88
C SER A 204 -2.53 3.20 -6.42
N GLU A 205 -1.99 2.00 -6.50
CA GLU A 205 -0.69 1.70 -7.05
C GLU A 205 -0.83 0.69 -8.19
N SER A 206 0.01 0.85 -9.19
CA SER A 206 0.05 -0.03 -10.35
C SER A 206 1.49 -0.23 -10.81
N GLY A 207 1.72 -1.35 -11.47
CA GLY A 207 3.02 -1.68 -12.01
C GLY A 207 3.03 -3.05 -12.66
N GLU A 208 4.20 -3.65 -12.67
CA GLU A 208 4.47 -4.95 -13.26
C GLU A 208 4.87 -5.96 -12.19
N TYR A 209 4.31 -7.14 -12.24
CA TYR A 209 4.70 -8.31 -11.45
C TYR A 209 5.52 -9.27 -12.32
N VAL A 210 6.69 -9.64 -11.84
CA VAL A 210 7.59 -10.60 -12.49
C VAL A 210 7.89 -11.74 -11.52
N SER A 211 7.78 -12.96 -12.00
CA SER A 211 8.05 -14.17 -11.20
C SER A 211 8.89 -15.16 -11.99
N ALA A 212 9.94 -15.67 -11.38
CA ALA A 212 10.76 -16.74 -11.96
C ALA A 212 9.93 -18.01 -12.23
N GLN A 213 8.86 -18.25 -11.46
CA GLN A 213 8.00 -19.40 -11.60
C GLN A 213 6.86 -19.18 -12.60
N ASP A 214 6.21 -18.01 -12.56
CA ASP A 214 4.99 -17.75 -13.33
C ASP A 214 5.26 -16.92 -14.59
N GLY A 215 6.47 -16.36 -14.74
CA GLY A 215 6.84 -15.48 -15.84
C GLY A 215 6.48 -14.02 -15.58
N GLY A 216 6.13 -13.31 -16.60
CA GLY A 216 5.81 -11.89 -16.63
C GLY A 216 6.61 -11.13 -17.66
N PRO A 217 6.52 -9.78 -17.68
CA PRO A 217 5.76 -8.96 -16.73
C PRO A 217 4.26 -9.10 -16.90
N TYR A 218 3.55 -9.11 -15.78
CA TYR A 218 2.08 -9.09 -15.69
C TYR A 218 1.65 -7.88 -14.90
N ARG A 219 0.37 -7.49 -15.03
CA ARG A 219 -0.20 -6.39 -14.27
C ARG A 219 -0.09 -6.63 -12.77
N TYR A 220 0.38 -5.64 -12.03
CA TYR A 220 0.23 -5.52 -10.58
C TYR A 220 -0.71 -4.37 -10.25
N VAL A 221 -1.56 -4.55 -9.25
CA VAL A 221 -2.44 -3.52 -8.71
C VAL A 221 -2.46 -3.57 -7.19
N TRP A 222 -2.49 -2.39 -6.58
CA TRP A 222 -2.81 -2.18 -5.17
C TRP A 222 -3.88 -1.12 -5.09
N SER A 223 -4.89 -1.33 -4.27
CA SER A 223 -5.94 -0.34 -4.00
C SER A 223 -6.18 -0.30 -2.50
N GLN A 224 -6.02 0.85 -1.90
CA GLN A 224 -6.22 1.10 -0.47
C GLN A 224 -7.22 2.22 -0.27
N ALA A 225 -8.04 2.12 0.79
CA ALA A 225 -8.98 3.15 1.19
C ALA A 225 -9.10 3.21 2.72
N GLN A 226 -9.44 4.40 3.23
CA GLN A 226 -9.55 4.69 4.67
C GLN A 226 -10.95 5.17 5.03
N PHE A 227 -11.44 4.72 6.19
CA PHE A 227 -12.59 5.30 6.89
C PHE A 227 -12.41 5.20 8.41
N GLY A 228 -12.37 6.34 9.08
CA GLY A 228 -12.07 6.41 10.51
C GLY A 228 -10.74 5.71 10.84
N PRO A 229 -10.69 4.83 11.85
CA PRO A 229 -9.48 4.11 12.21
C PRO A 229 -9.18 2.88 11.34
N VAL A 230 -9.92 2.67 10.26
CA VAL A 230 -9.82 1.46 9.42
C VAL A 230 -9.24 1.78 8.06
N THR A 231 -8.24 1.00 7.64
CA THR A 231 -7.80 0.89 6.26
C THR A 231 -8.20 -0.47 5.69
N VAL A 232 -8.54 -0.48 4.42
CA VAL A 232 -8.79 -1.70 3.63
C VAL A 232 -7.92 -1.66 2.39
N ALA A 233 -7.33 -2.79 2.02
CA ALA A 233 -6.48 -2.85 0.83
C ALA A 233 -6.67 -4.16 0.07
N ILE A 234 -6.55 -4.09 -1.24
CA ILE A 234 -6.49 -5.23 -2.15
C ILE A 234 -5.19 -5.16 -2.94
N ALA A 235 -4.44 -6.25 -2.98
CA ALA A 235 -3.36 -6.42 -3.94
C ALA A 235 -3.71 -7.52 -4.93
N GLY A 236 -3.36 -7.30 -6.21
CA GLY A 236 -3.50 -8.27 -7.27
C GLY A 236 -2.17 -8.45 -8.02
N LYS A 237 -1.72 -9.70 -8.14
CA LYS A 237 -0.59 -10.10 -8.99
C LYS A 237 -1.15 -10.85 -10.19
N GLY A 238 -1.07 -10.24 -11.36
CA GLY A 238 -1.60 -10.75 -12.61
C GLY A 238 -0.90 -12.02 -13.09
N ALA A 239 -1.43 -12.57 -14.15
CA ALA A 239 -0.91 -13.76 -14.80
C ALA A 239 -1.28 -13.77 -16.28
N ALA A 240 -0.68 -14.65 -17.05
CA ALA A 240 -1.00 -14.83 -18.47
C ALA A 240 -2.51 -14.99 -18.69
N GLY A 241 -3.05 -14.34 -19.70
CA GLY A 241 -4.48 -14.42 -20.07
C GLY A 241 -5.44 -13.58 -19.23
N PHE A 242 -4.95 -12.69 -18.37
CA PHE A 242 -5.76 -11.69 -17.66
C PHE A 242 -5.47 -10.30 -18.22
N THR A 243 -6.53 -9.51 -18.42
CA THR A 243 -6.41 -8.12 -18.87
C THR A 243 -6.27 -7.16 -17.71
N ASP A 244 -5.76 -5.95 -17.97
CA ASP A 244 -5.63 -4.88 -16.98
C ASP A 244 -7.00 -4.47 -16.42
N GLU A 245 -8.05 -4.44 -17.26
CA GLU A 245 -9.41 -4.12 -16.83
C GLU A 245 -9.95 -5.17 -15.85
N ALA A 246 -9.70 -6.46 -16.11
CA ALA A 246 -10.12 -7.53 -15.21
C ALA A 246 -9.45 -7.39 -13.84
N MET A 247 -8.14 -7.11 -13.81
CA MET A 247 -7.39 -6.89 -12.58
C MET A 247 -7.88 -5.68 -11.80
N ASN A 248 -8.02 -4.53 -12.48
CA ASN A 248 -8.52 -3.31 -11.88
C ASN A 248 -9.96 -3.48 -11.36
N GLY A 249 -10.81 -4.20 -12.10
CA GLY A 249 -12.18 -4.50 -11.71
C GLY A 249 -12.26 -5.34 -10.43
N LEU A 250 -11.47 -6.40 -10.31
CA LEU A 250 -11.39 -7.24 -9.11
C LEU A 250 -10.95 -6.42 -7.88
N ALA A 251 -9.91 -5.59 -8.03
CA ALA A 251 -9.40 -4.77 -6.95
C ALA A 251 -10.44 -3.72 -6.51
N ALA A 252 -11.00 -2.95 -7.44
CA ALA A 252 -11.98 -1.91 -7.16
C ALA A 252 -13.26 -2.47 -6.50
N GLN A 253 -13.79 -3.58 -7.02
CA GLN A 253 -14.99 -4.22 -6.46
C GLN A 253 -14.76 -4.68 -5.02
N ALA A 254 -13.63 -5.33 -4.76
CA ALA A 254 -13.34 -5.86 -3.44
C ALA A 254 -13.04 -4.76 -2.43
N THR A 255 -12.26 -3.73 -2.80
CA THR A 255 -12.00 -2.55 -1.95
C THR A 255 -13.29 -1.83 -1.60
N SER A 256 -14.17 -1.61 -2.58
CA SER A 256 -15.46 -0.95 -2.37
C SER A 256 -16.37 -1.73 -1.42
N ARG A 257 -16.40 -3.07 -1.51
CA ARG A 257 -17.19 -3.91 -0.61
C ARG A 257 -16.70 -3.82 0.83
N MET A 258 -15.38 -3.93 1.05
CA MET A 258 -14.81 -3.80 2.39
C MET A 258 -15.04 -2.41 2.97
N MET A 259 -14.88 -1.37 2.17
CA MET A 259 -15.11 0.00 2.62
C MET A 259 -16.57 0.27 2.93
N LEU A 260 -17.51 -0.28 2.15
CA LEU A 260 -18.93 -0.19 2.48
C LEU A 260 -19.24 -0.83 3.84
N GLN A 261 -18.69 -1.99 4.11
CA GLN A 261 -18.85 -2.64 5.43
C GLN A 261 -18.21 -1.82 6.56
N ALA A 262 -17.02 -1.25 6.35
CA ALA A 262 -16.40 -0.37 7.34
C ALA A 262 -17.28 0.85 7.67
N LYS A 263 -17.91 1.45 6.66
CA LYS A 263 -18.85 2.56 6.84
C LYS A 263 -20.13 2.14 7.56
N GLN A 264 -20.66 0.96 7.27
CA GLN A 264 -21.85 0.43 7.97
C GLN A 264 -21.58 0.16 9.45
N GLU A 265 -20.38 -0.36 9.75
CA GLU A 265 -19.97 -0.66 11.13
C GLU A 265 -19.66 0.59 11.96
N LEU A 266 -19.02 1.59 11.37
CA LEU A 266 -18.45 2.74 12.07
C LEU A 266 -19.15 4.08 11.80
N GLY A 267 -19.97 4.16 10.76
CA GLY A 267 -20.70 5.39 10.41
C GLY A 267 -21.86 5.66 11.36
N LYS A 268 -22.22 6.93 11.49
CA LYS A 268 -23.50 7.33 12.10
C LYS A 268 -24.63 6.88 11.21
N GLU A 269 -25.70 6.39 11.85
CA GLU A 269 -26.94 6.14 11.12
C GLU A 269 -27.49 7.48 10.60
N THR A 270 -27.67 7.56 9.30
CA THR A 270 -28.40 8.67 8.69
C THR A 270 -29.89 8.39 8.89
N GLY A 271 -30.50 9.06 9.90
CA GLY A 271 -31.94 8.99 10.17
C GLY A 271 -32.80 9.53 9.00
#